data_6edc2f72a80e8e973c822e840d02a3f6
#
_entry.id   6edc2f72a80e8e973c822e840d02a3f6
#
_cell.length_a   1.000
_cell.length_b   1.000
_cell.length_c   1.000
_cell.angle_alpha   90.00
_cell.angle_beta   90.00
_cell.angle_gamma   90.00
#
_symmetry.space_group_name_H-M   'P 1'
#
loop_
_entity.id
_entity.type
_entity.pdbx_description
1 polymer ?
#
loop_
_entity_poly.entity_id
_entity_poly.type
_entity_poly.pdbx_seq_one_letter_code
_entity_poly.pdbx_strand_id
1 'polypeptide(L)'
;MLTPAQSLQKLLNPLAEKDLNNSIMKKNTRLFVGIAMAVAIGGTLVSANAAVDKNAIKAAFAKAPGAEMPYIANSLVAKAKKADKAETAMEVLRVAVARKPAVCVSVVSFICSLVPDAAADIAAEAVKLTPQYTKDIAR
;
A
#
# COMPACT_ATOMS: atom_id res chain seq x y z
N MET A 1 15.42 -57.62 -1.40
CA MET A 1 15.91 -57.42 -0.04
C MET A 1 16.29 -55.96 0.11
N LEU A 2 15.52 -55.19 0.83
CA LEU A 2 15.77 -53.78 1.10
C LEU A 2 16.71 -53.64 2.28
N THR A 3 17.71 -52.79 2.16
CA THR A 3 18.73 -52.57 3.20
C THR A 3 18.07 -51.83 4.40
N PRO A 4 18.50 -52.13 5.64
CA PRO A 4 17.90 -51.58 6.88
C PRO A 4 17.95 -50.05 6.94
N ALA A 5 18.84 -49.40 6.17
CA ALA A 5 18.94 -47.94 6.12
C ALA A 5 17.76 -47.26 5.39
N GLN A 6 17.12 -47.92 4.43
CA GLN A 6 15.99 -47.38 3.69
C GLN A 6 14.66 -47.42 4.46
N SER A 7 14.54 -48.33 5.42
CA SER A 7 13.35 -48.44 6.24
C SER A 7 13.24 -47.34 7.30
N LEU A 8 14.37 -46.84 7.80
CA LEU A 8 14.41 -45.74 8.77
C LEU A 8 14.09 -44.38 8.20
N GLN A 9 14.45 -44.18 6.93
CA GLN A 9 14.22 -42.91 6.26
C GLN A 9 12.73 -42.64 5.89
N LYS A 10 11.97 -43.73 5.73
CA LYS A 10 10.54 -43.69 5.42
C LYS A 10 9.67 -43.38 6.64
N LEU A 11 10.18 -43.60 7.86
CA LEU A 11 9.47 -43.34 9.11
C LEU A 11 9.71 -41.95 9.69
N LEU A 12 10.77 -41.25 9.26
CA LEU A 12 11.15 -39.94 9.81
C LEU A 12 10.54 -38.76 9.06
N ASN A 13 10.13 -38.92 7.79
CA ASN A 13 9.68 -37.82 6.96
C ASN A 13 8.26 -37.26 7.24
N PRO A 14 7.24 -38.02 7.70
CA PRO A 14 5.91 -37.42 7.82
C PRO A 14 5.70 -36.60 9.11
N LEU A 15 6.55 -36.76 10.11
CA LEU A 15 6.40 -36.04 11.38
C LEU A 15 7.13 -34.70 11.40
N ALA A 16 8.26 -34.59 10.71
CA ALA A 16 9.05 -33.36 10.66
C ALA A 16 8.39 -32.25 9.83
N GLU A 17 7.68 -32.62 8.76
CA GLU A 17 7.03 -31.66 7.87
C GLU A 17 5.74 -31.08 8.46
N LYS A 18 5.04 -31.86 9.27
CA LYS A 18 3.81 -31.42 9.91
C LYS A 18 4.05 -30.44 11.07
N ASP A 19 5.14 -30.60 11.78
CA ASP A 19 5.50 -29.73 12.89
C ASP A 19 6.10 -28.40 12.41
N LEU A 20 6.83 -28.41 11.29
CA LEU A 20 7.39 -27.18 10.71
C LEU A 20 6.29 -26.25 10.19
N ASN A 21 5.31 -26.78 9.46
CA ASN A 21 4.20 -25.99 8.93
C ASN A 21 3.30 -25.42 10.05
N ASN A 22 3.09 -26.18 11.11
CA ASN A 22 2.26 -25.73 12.23
C ASN A 22 2.98 -24.67 13.10
N SER A 23 4.31 -24.73 13.17
CA SER A 23 5.13 -23.74 13.89
C SER A 23 5.21 -22.41 13.15
N ILE A 24 5.32 -22.44 11.81
CA ILE A 24 5.38 -21.25 10.97
C ILE A 24 4.01 -20.55 10.95
N MET A 25 2.92 -21.30 10.85
CA MET A 25 1.56 -20.74 10.91
C MET A 25 1.24 -20.08 12.25
N LYS A 26 1.63 -20.69 13.36
CA LYS A 26 1.39 -20.11 14.69
C LYS A 26 2.21 -18.86 14.98
N LYS A 27 3.43 -18.74 14.45
CA LYS A 27 4.27 -17.55 14.64
C LYS A 27 3.80 -16.37 13.81
N ASN A 28 3.34 -16.61 12.57
CA ASN A 28 2.86 -15.54 11.70
C ASN A 28 1.48 -15.00 12.13
N THR A 29 0.60 -15.83 12.69
CA THR A 29 -0.72 -15.39 13.17
C THR A 29 -0.61 -14.47 14.39
N ARG A 30 0.42 -14.63 15.22
CA ARG A 30 0.63 -13.73 16.38
C ARG A 30 1.21 -12.38 16.03
N LEU A 31 1.96 -12.27 14.92
CA LEU A 31 2.50 -11.00 14.46
C LEU A 31 1.45 -10.13 13.73
N PHE A 32 0.45 -10.76 13.09
CA PHE A 32 -0.63 -10.06 12.41
C PHE A 32 -1.75 -9.56 13.33
N VAL A 33 -1.92 -10.17 14.49
CA VAL A 33 -2.95 -9.76 15.48
C VAL A 33 -2.54 -8.49 16.24
N GLY A 34 -1.23 -8.16 16.28
CA GLY A 34 -0.73 -6.98 17.00
C GLY A 34 -0.91 -5.65 16.27
N ILE A 35 -1.20 -5.63 14.98
CA ILE A 35 -1.35 -4.39 14.20
C ILE A 35 -2.84 -4.06 13.92
N ALA A 36 -3.75 -5.00 14.13
CA ALA A 36 -5.18 -4.81 13.87
C ALA A 36 -5.96 -4.17 15.04
N MET A 37 -5.32 -3.85 16.17
CA MET A 37 -6.02 -3.38 17.37
C MET A 37 -5.79 -1.92 17.75
N ALA A 38 -5.35 -1.08 16.83
CA ALA A 38 -5.15 0.35 17.12
C ALA A 38 -6.05 1.28 16.27
N VAL A 39 -7.13 0.79 15.66
CA VAL A 39 -8.14 1.63 14.98
C VAL A 39 -9.56 1.16 15.33
N ALA A 40 -9.84 1.05 16.62
CA ALA A 40 -11.19 0.86 17.11
C ALA A 40 -11.47 1.86 18.22
N ILE A 41 -11.51 3.14 17.90
CA ILE A 41 -12.14 4.14 18.74
C ILE A 41 -13.00 5.03 17.84
N GLY A 42 -14.32 4.96 18.05
CA GLY A 42 -15.26 5.95 17.60
C GLY A 42 -16.01 5.58 16.32
N GLY A 43 -16.98 4.67 16.46
CA GLY A 43 -18.05 4.54 15.49
C GLY A 43 -18.87 5.83 15.43
N THR A 44 -18.87 6.46 14.28
CA THR A 44 -20.02 7.17 13.76
C THR A 44 -20.16 6.73 12.32
N LEU A 45 -21.21 5.99 12.03
CA LEU A 45 -21.73 5.79 10.70
C LEU A 45 -22.18 7.17 10.17
N VAL A 46 -21.25 7.93 9.65
CA VAL A 46 -21.59 9.09 8.82
C VAL A 46 -21.63 8.57 7.39
N SER A 47 -22.80 8.10 7.02
CA SER A 47 -23.22 8.02 5.64
C SER A 47 -23.41 9.45 5.18
N ALA A 48 -22.42 10.02 4.52
CA ALA A 48 -22.53 11.22 3.70
C ALA A 48 -21.27 11.26 2.83
N ASN A 49 -21.42 11.74 1.61
CA ASN A 49 -20.35 12.08 0.68
C ASN A 49 -19.01 12.23 1.42
N ALA A 50 -18.21 11.20 1.41
CA ALA A 50 -16.96 11.22 2.14
C ALA A 50 -16.04 12.15 1.37
N ALA A 51 -16.12 13.43 1.69
CA ALA A 51 -15.10 14.39 1.30
C ALA A 51 -13.75 13.75 1.62
N VAL A 52 -12.85 13.76 0.64
CA VAL A 52 -11.51 13.19 0.76
C VAL A 52 -10.88 13.71 2.05
N ASP A 53 -10.62 12.83 3.00
CA ASP A 53 -10.08 13.24 4.30
C ASP A 53 -8.61 13.65 4.14
N LYS A 54 -8.41 14.92 3.87
CA LYS A 54 -7.09 15.56 3.71
C LYS A 54 -6.21 15.40 4.94
N ASN A 55 -6.78 15.34 6.12
CA ASN A 55 -6.04 15.17 7.36
C ASN A 55 -5.52 13.75 7.51
N ALA A 56 -6.33 12.75 7.15
CA ALA A 56 -5.90 11.35 7.10
C ALA A 56 -4.78 11.16 6.07
N ILE A 57 -4.88 11.77 4.88
CA ILE A 57 -3.82 11.74 3.87
C ILE A 57 -2.54 12.37 4.40
N LYS A 58 -2.59 13.58 4.98
CA LYS A 58 -1.44 14.24 5.58
C LYS A 58 -0.80 13.42 6.69
N ALA A 59 -1.61 12.80 7.56
CA ALA A 59 -1.13 11.95 8.64
C ALA A 59 -0.40 10.71 8.11
N ALA A 60 -0.91 10.08 7.05
CA ALA A 60 -0.27 8.92 6.41
C ALA A 60 1.13 9.25 5.88
N PHE A 61 1.33 10.45 5.33
CA PHE A 61 2.65 10.89 4.86
C PHE A 61 3.53 11.50 5.94
N ALA A 62 3.00 11.79 7.14
CA ALA A 62 3.70 12.59 8.15
C ALA A 62 5.06 12.01 8.57
N LYS A 63 5.18 10.70 8.67
CA LYS A 63 6.39 9.99 9.10
C LYS A 63 6.99 9.10 8.01
N ALA A 64 6.43 9.14 6.79
CA ALA A 64 6.83 8.25 5.71
C ALA A 64 8.20 8.65 5.14
N PRO A 65 9.16 7.71 5.03
CA PRO A 65 10.36 7.92 4.24
C PRO A 65 10.00 8.09 2.76
N GLY A 66 10.80 8.88 2.03
CA GLY A 66 10.52 9.19 0.62
C GLY A 66 10.36 7.96 -0.27
N ALA A 67 11.11 6.91 0.00
CA ALA A 67 11.02 5.65 -0.76
C ALA A 67 9.68 4.93 -0.59
N GLU A 68 8.99 5.12 0.52
CA GLU A 68 7.69 4.48 0.80
C GLU A 68 6.50 5.33 0.33
N MET A 69 6.69 6.61 0.07
CA MET A 69 5.61 7.53 -0.30
C MET A 69 4.81 7.07 -1.53
N PRO A 70 5.40 6.52 -2.61
CA PRO A 70 4.63 6.01 -3.74
C PRO A 70 3.72 4.83 -3.37
N TYR A 71 4.16 3.94 -2.48
CA TYR A 71 3.35 2.81 -2.02
C TYR A 71 2.20 3.25 -1.11
N ILE A 72 2.44 4.24 -0.26
CA ILE A 72 1.39 4.85 0.58
C ILE A 72 0.35 5.54 -0.32
N ALA A 73 0.80 6.30 -1.31
CA ALA A 73 -0.06 6.94 -2.30
C ALA A 73 -0.95 5.90 -3.01
N ASN A 74 -0.35 4.83 -3.52
CA ASN A 74 -1.07 3.73 -4.15
C ASN A 74 -2.12 3.11 -3.21
N SER A 75 -1.75 2.83 -1.96
CA SER A 75 -2.65 2.25 -0.97
C SER A 75 -3.85 3.15 -0.64
N LEU A 76 -3.63 4.46 -0.51
CA LEU A 76 -4.69 5.43 -0.23
C LEU A 76 -5.69 5.52 -1.39
N VAL A 77 -5.20 5.63 -2.63
CA VAL A 77 -6.04 5.69 -3.82
C VAL A 77 -6.77 4.36 -4.08
N ALA A 78 -6.11 3.22 -3.87
CA ALA A 78 -6.72 1.90 -4.04
C ALA A 78 -7.90 1.68 -3.08
N LYS A 79 -7.82 2.20 -1.85
CA LYS A 79 -8.88 2.10 -0.83
C LYS A 79 -10.03 3.08 -1.03
N ALA A 80 -9.84 4.11 -1.85
CA ALA A 80 -10.88 5.10 -2.12
C ALA A 80 -12.05 4.46 -2.89
N LYS A 81 -13.26 4.95 -2.62
CA LYS A 81 -14.45 4.55 -3.39
C LYS A 81 -14.26 4.94 -4.86
N LYS A 82 -14.86 4.20 -5.77
CA LYS A 82 -14.71 4.42 -7.22
C LYS A 82 -15.04 5.87 -7.63
N ALA A 83 -16.08 6.46 -7.06
CA ALA A 83 -16.49 7.83 -7.33
C ALA A 83 -15.46 8.88 -6.86
N ASP A 84 -14.74 8.58 -5.76
CA ASP A 84 -13.85 9.54 -5.09
C ASP A 84 -12.38 9.31 -5.47
N LYS A 85 -12.08 8.27 -6.28
CA LYS A 85 -10.70 7.88 -6.60
C LYS A 85 -9.90 8.98 -7.27
N ALA A 86 -10.49 9.66 -8.24
CA ALA A 86 -9.82 10.73 -8.98
C ALA A 86 -9.48 11.91 -8.05
N GLU A 87 -10.44 12.34 -7.23
CA GLU A 87 -10.23 13.41 -6.27
C GLU A 87 -9.20 13.01 -5.20
N THR A 88 -9.29 11.78 -4.68
CA THR A 88 -8.31 11.24 -3.73
C THR A 88 -6.91 11.21 -4.35
N ALA A 89 -6.77 10.79 -5.62
CA ALA A 89 -5.50 10.75 -6.32
C ALA A 89 -4.86 12.14 -6.44
N MET A 90 -5.66 13.15 -6.78
CA MET A 90 -5.21 14.55 -6.86
C MET A 90 -4.74 15.08 -5.51
N GLU A 91 -5.49 14.82 -4.44
CA GLU A 91 -5.11 15.27 -3.10
C GLU A 91 -3.88 14.55 -2.56
N VAL A 92 -3.79 13.23 -2.78
CA VAL A 92 -2.61 12.42 -2.46
C VAL A 92 -1.36 12.94 -3.18
N LEU A 93 -1.48 13.28 -4.48
CA LEU A 93 -0.39 13.87 -5.25
C LEU A 93 0.07 15.20 -4.63
N ARG A 94 -0.86 16.11 -4.34
CA ARG A 94 -0.54 17.42 -3.74
C ARG A 94 0.20 17.27 -2.42
N VAL A 95 -0.29 16.42 -1.54
CA VAL A 95 0.32 16.20 -0.21
C VAL A 95 1.71 15.56 -0.34
N ALA A 96 1.85 14.55 -1.20
CA ALA A 96 3.13 13.86 -1.40
C ALA A 96 4.19 14.81 -1.97
N VAL A 97 3.84 15.59 -3.00
CA VAL A 97 4.74 16.53 -3.67
C VAL A 97 5.10 17.72 -2.76
N ALA A 98 4.14 18.27 -2.03
CA ALA A 98 4.40 19.35 -1.06
C ALA A 98 5.40 18.92 0.02
N ARG A 99 5.39 17.64 0.37
CA ARG A 99 6.31 17.10 1.37
C ARG A 99 7.67 16.75 0.80
N LYS A 100 7.71 16.14 -0.39
CA LYS A 100 8.95 15.73 -1.05
C LYS A 100 8.80 15.78 -2.57
N PRO A 101 9.14 16.89 -3.22
CA PRO A 101 8.97 17.04 -4.67
C PRO A 101 9.64 15.94 -5.51
N ALA A 102 10.76 15.39 -5.05
CA ALA A 102 11.51 14.35 -5.74
C ALA A 102 10.74 13.03 -5.95
N VAL A 103 9.65 12.79 -5.20
CA VAL A 103 8.84 11.56 -5.37
C VAL A 103 7.74 11.73 -6.41
N CYS A 104 7.57 12.91 -7.00
CA CYS A 104 6.47 13.25 -7.89
C CYS A 104 6.30 12.22 -9.02
N VAL A 105 7.34 11.94 -9.78
CA VAL A 105 7.29 11.02 -10.92
C VAL A 105 6.82 9.63 -10.51
N SER A 106 7.40 9.09 -9.44
CA SER A 106 7.02 7.77 -8.93
C SER A 106 5.58 7.74 -8.43
N VAL A 107 5.14 8.77 -7.70
CA VAL A 107 3.75 8.88 -7.22
C VAL A 107 2.78 8.96 -8.39
N VAL A 108 3.05 9.80 -9.40
CA VAL A 108 2.23 9.93 -10.62
C VAL A 108 2.11 8.58 -11.33
N SER A 109 3.21 7.89 -11.56
CA SER A 109 3.20 6.58 -12.22
C SER A 109 2.30 5.58 -11.50
N PHE A 110 2.39 5.48 -10.16
CA PHE A 110 1.56 4.56 -9.38
C PHE A 110 0.08 4.94 -9.38
N ILE A 111 -0.26 6.22 -9.19
CA ILE A 111 -1.67 6.63 -9.09
C ILE A 111 -2.36 6.65 -10.45
N CYS A 112 -1.68 7.00 -11.55
CA CYS A 112 -2.24 6.95 -12.90
C CYS A 112 -2.62 5.52 -13.32
N SER A 113 -1.88 4.51 -12.89
CA SER A 113 -2.23 3.10 -13.13
C SER A 113 -3.54 2.67 -12.45
N LEU A 114 -3.92 3.32 -11.34
CA LEU A 114 -5.15 3.03 -10.61
C LEU A 114 -6.36 3.83 -11.11
N VAL A 115 -6.11 4.98 -11.74
CA VAL A 115 -7.14 5.92 -12.21
C VAL A 115 -6.81 6.39 -13.64
N PRO A 116 -6.83 5.48 -14.63
CA PRO A 116 -6.44 5.82 -16.00
C PRO A 116 -7.31 6.91 -16.61
N ASP A 117 -8.59 6.98 -16.25
CA ASP A 117 -9.54 7.98 -16.75
C ASP A 117 -9.17 9.40 -16.33
N ALA A 118 -8.46 9.57 -15.20
CA ALA A 118 -8.00 10.87 -14.71
C ALA A 118 -6.47 11.08 -14.90
N ALA A 119 -5.79 10.18 -15.59
CA ALA A 119 -4.32 10.23 -15.72
C ALA A 119 -3.82 11.54 -16.34
N ALA A 120 -4.52 12.07 -17.33
CA ALA A 120 -4.15 13.34 -17.97
C ALA A 120 -4.23 14.52 -16.99
N ASP A 121 -5.30 14.58 -16.17
CA ASP A 121 -5.48 15.64 -15.18
C ASP A 121 -4.44 15.53 -14.05
N ILE A 122 -4.15 14.31 -13.61
CA ILE A 122 -3.13 14.02 -12.60
C ILE A 122 -1.75 14.44 -13.11
N ALA A 123 -1.41 14.11 -14.35
CA ALA A 123 -0.13 14.51 -14.96
C ALA A 123 -0.04 16.04 -15.13
N ALA A 124 -1.12 16.69 -15.58
CA ALA A 124 -1.17 18.15 -15.70
C ALA A 124 -0.98 18.85 -14.35
N GLU A 125 -1.60 18.34 -13.30
CA GLU A 125 -1.41 18.88 -11.94
C GLU A 125 0.01 18.64 -11.42
N ALA A 126 0.59 17.47 -11.69
CA ALA A 126 1.98 17.16 -11.33
C ALA A 126 2.97 18.13 -11.98
N VAL A 127 2.78 18.44 -13.27
CA VAL A 127 3.62 19.43 -13.99
C VAL A 127 3.49 20.82 -13.38
N LYS A 128 2.29 21.25 -12.98
CA LYS A 128 2.09 22.52 -12.27
C LYS A 128 2.83 22.58 -10.94
N LEU A 129 2.80 21.48 -10.19
CA LEU A 129 3.45 21.38 -8.88
C LEU A 129 4.98 21.25 -8.97
N THR A 130 5.47 20.61 -10.03
CA THR A 130 6.89 20.29 -10.20
C THR A 130 7.33 20.46 -11.67
N PRO A 131 7.44 21.69 -12.18
CA PRO A 131 7.76 21.95 -13.60
C PRO A 131 9.13 21.39 -14.00
N GLN A 132 10.06 21.23 -13.06
CA GLN A 132 11.38 20.65 -13.32
C GLN A 132 11.33 19.18 -13.74
N TYR A 133 10.25 18.45 -13.42
CA TYR A 133 10.07 17.03 -13.77
C TYR A 133 9.15 16.80 -14.98
N THR A 134 8.77 17.84 -15.71
CA THR A 134 7.83 17.76 -16.85
C THR A 134 8.19 16.68 -17.85
N LYS A 135 9.48 16.57 -18.22
CA LYS A 135 9.95 15.55 -19.19
C LYS A 135 9.78 14.11 -18.69
N ASP A 136 9.94 13.91 -17.38
CA ASP A 136 9.85 12.58 -16.77
C ASP A 136 8.40 12.19 -16.49
N ILE A 137 7.51 13.16 -16.25
CA ILE A 137 6.06 12.94 -16.08
C ILE A 137 5.39 12.61 -17.43
N ALA A 138 5.89 13.18 -18.54
CA ALA A 138 5.33 12.98 -19.88
C ALA A 138 5.74 11.65 -20.57
N ARG A 139 6.57 10.85 -19.95
CA ARG A 139 7.00 9.52 -20.44
C ARG A 139 6.09 8.41 -19.97
#